data_d24e39ea8b44dd709d2804d3e1ce95a1
#
_entry.id   d24e39ea8b44dd709d2804d3e1ce95a1
#
_cell.length_a   1.000
_cell.length_b   1.000
_cell.length_c   1.000
_cell.angle_alpha   90.00
_cell.angle_beta   90.00
_cell.angle_gamma   90.00
#
_symmetry.space_group_name_H-M   'P 1'
#
loop_
_entity.id
_entity.type
_entity.pdbx_description
1 polymer ?
#
loop_
_entity_poly.entity_id
_entity_poly.type
_entity_poly.pdbx_seq_one_letter_code
_entity_poly.pdbx_strand_id
1 'polypeptide(L)'
;MRQETRFKFNAYLSRVAELNGIDAGDVSKKFTVEPSVTQTLMNTMQESSDFLTRINIVPVSEMKGEKIGIGVTGPIASTTDTAGGTERQPKDFSKLASNKYECDQVNFDFYIRYKTLDLWARYQDFQLRIRNAIIKRQSLDFIMAGFNGVKRAETSDRNSNPMLQDVAVGWLQKYRNEAPARVMSKVTDEEGRTTSEVIRVGKGGDYASLDALVMDATNNLIEPWYQEDPDLVVIVGRQLLADKYFPIVNKEQDNSEMLAADVIISQKRIGNLPAVRVPY
;
A
#
# COMPACT_ATOMS: atom_id res chain seq x y z
N MET A 1 11.49 -12.90 35.59
CA MET A 1 12.52 -12.98 34.52
C MET A 1 13.72 -13.73 35.07
N ARG A 2 14.16 -14.77 34.37
CA ARG A 2 15.36 -15.57 34.74
C ARG A 2 16.62 -14.72 34.58
N GLN A 3 17.68 -15.07 35.32
CA GLN A 3 18.93 -14.32 35.28
C GLN A 3 19.56 -14.30 33.88
N GLU A 4 19.55 -15.41 33.18
CA GLU A 4 20.04 -15.54 31.80
C GLU A 4 19.24 -14.66 30.82
N THR A 5 17.91 -14.64 30.95
CA THR A 5 17.01 -13.79 30.15
C THR A 5 17.33 -12.32 30.39
N ARG A 6 17.57 -11.93 31.65
CA ARG A 6 17.93 -10.56 32.03
C ARG A 6 19.26 -10.14 31.36
N PHE A 7 20.23 -11.02 31.35
CA PHE A 7 21.51 -10.74 30.70
C PHE A 7 21.35 -10.53 29.20
N LYS A 8 20.64 -11.41 28.49
CA LYS A 8 20.35 -11.28 27.06
C LYS A 8 19.51 -10.03 26.74
N PHE A 9 18.56 -9.68 27.59
CA PHE A 9 17.75 -8.48 27.40
C PHE A 9 18.56 -7.20 27.61
N ASN A 10 19.44 -7.15 28.61
CA ASN A 10 20.32 -6.02 28.82
C ASN A 10 21.29 -5.84 27.62
N ALA A 11 21.81 -6.94 27.05
CA ALA A 11 22.62 -6.88 25.84
C ALA A 11 21.85 -6.30 24.63
N TYR A 12 20.55 -6.64 24.52
CA TYR A 12 19.69 -6.02 23.50
C TYR A 12 19.51 -4.52 23.72
N LEU A 13 19.25 -4.07 24.96
CA LEU A 13 19.13 -2.64 25.28
C LEU A 13 20.45 -1.89 25.00
N SER A 14 21.59 -2.47 25.36
CA SER A 14 22.90 -1.88 25.06
C SER A 14 23.11 -1.72 23.54
N ARG A 15 22.68 -2.69 22.75
CA ARG A 15 22.78 -2.59 21.29
C ARG A 15 21.86 -1.52 20.69
N VAL A 16 20.65 -1.38 21.23
CA VAL A 16 19.75 -0.28 20.83
C VAL A 16 20.37 1.08 21.17
N ALA A 17 20.93 1.23 22.35
CA ALA A 17 21.61 2.44 22.78
C ALA A 17 22.79 2.80 21.85
N GLU A 18 23.66 1.84 21.56
CA GLU A 18 24.81 1.99 20.67
C GLU A 18 24.37 2.46 19.27
N LEU A 19 23.33 1.84 18.69
CA LEU A 19 22.82 2.20 17.36
C LEU A 19 22.25 3.63 17.31
N ASN A 20 21.78 4.16 18.43
CA ASN A 20 21.20 5.51 18.52
C ASN A 20 22.14 6.53 19.17
N GLY A 21 23.40 6.14 19.49
CA GLY A 21 24.37 7.04 20.09
C GLY A 21 24.00 7.54 21.50
N ILE A 22 23.25 6.76 22.28
CA ILE A 22 22.75 7.11 23.62
C ILE A 22 23.23 6.11 24.67
N ASP A 23 23.12 6.46 25.96
CA ASP A 23 23.43 5.53 27.05
C ASP A 23 22.33 4.46 27.22
N ALA A 24 22.72 3.23 27.59
CA ALA A 24 21.79 2.13 27.79
C ALA A 24 20.70 2.41 28.85
N GLY A 25 20.97 3.26 29.82
CA GLY A 25 20.01 3.72 30.83
C GLY A 25 18.95 4.68 30.28
N ASP A 26 19.22 5.30 29.15
CA ASP A 26 18.32 6.29 28.52
C ASP A 26 17.40 5.68 27.48
N VAL A 27 17.60 4.42 27.11
CA VAL A 27 16.72 3.69 26.15
C VAL A 27 15.25 3.67 26.63
N SER A 28 15.00 3.73 27.94
CA SER A 28 13.64 3.81 28.52
C SER A 28 13.04 5.23 28.53
N LYS A 29 13.82 6.23 28.20
CA LYS A 29 13.40 7.63 28.12
C LYS A 29 13.08 8.02 26.68
N LYS A 30 12.48 9.19 26.49
CA LYS A 30 12.29 9.75 25.13
C LYS A 30 13.63 10.18 24.55
N PHE A 31 13.95 9.72 23.37
CA PHE A 31 15.12 10.15 22.60
C PHE A 31 14.77 10.30 21.12
N THR A 32 15.56 11.10 20.41
CA THR A 32 15.44 11.26 18.97
C THR A 32 16.19 10.12 18.29
N VAL A 33 15.51 9.39 17.40
CA VAL A 33 16.14 8.32 16.62
C VAL A 33 16.98 8.93 15.51
N GLU A 34 18.20 8.43 15.34
CA GLU A 34 19.08 8.86 14.26
C GLU A 34 18.43 8.61 12.88
N PRO A 35 18.49 9.57 11.93
CA PRO A 35 17.88 9.43 10.60
C PRO A 35 18.36 8.19 9.84
N SER A 36 19.62 7.80 9.98
CA SER A 36 20.21 6.59 9.37
C SER A 36 19.56 5.31 9.91
N VAL A 37 19.26 5.28 11.20
CA VAL A 37 18.56 4.14 11.85
C VAL A 37 17.12 4.06 11.36
N THR A 38 16.43 5.20 11.25
CA THR A 38 15.07 5.28 10.71
C THR A 38 15.02 4.78 9.27
N GLN A 39 15.97 5.22 8.41
CA GLN A 39 16.05 4.75 7.02
C GLN A 39 16.30 3.24 6.93
N THR A 40 17.21 2.72 7.74
CA THR A 40 17.49 1.27 7.80
C THR A 40 16.25 0.49 8.26
N LEU A 41 15.49 1.00 9.22
CA LEU A 41 14.24 0.40 9.66
C LEU A 41 13.21 0.37 8.52
N MET A 42 13.02 1.49 7.82
CA MET A 42 12.09 1.59 6.70
C MET A 42 12.46 0.61 5.57
N ASN A 43 13.73 0.51 5.22
CA ASN A 43 14.20 -0.46 4.23
C ASN A 43 13.91 -1.90 4.66
N THR A 44 14.18 -2.24 5.91
CA THR A 44 13.91 -3.58 6.45
C THR A 44 12.40 -3.88 6.52
N MET A 45 11.58 -2.87 6.83
CA MET A 45 10.12 -2.99 6.76
C MET A 45 9.65 -3.24 5.33
N GLN A 46 10.20 -2.51 4.36
CA GLN A 46 9.91 -2.68 2.94
C GLN A 46 10.24 -4.10 2.46
N GLU A 47 11.44 -4.59 2.77
CA GLU A 47 11.89 -5.95 2.43
C GLU A 47 11.05 -7.05 3.11
N SER A 48 10.41 -6.76 4.23
CA SER A 48 9.62 -7.76 4.98
C SER A 48 8.28 -8.11 4.36
N SER A 49 7.82 -7.36 3.34
CA SER A 49 6.52 -7.53 2.69
C SER A 49 6.63 -7.43 1.18
N ASP A 50 6.14 -8.46 0.46
CA ASP A 50 6.08 -8.47 -1.01
C ASP A 50 5.32 -7.26 -1.57
N PHE A 51 4.29 -6.78 -0.89
CA PHE A 51 3.57 -5.58 -1.30
C PHE A 51 4.41 -4.30 -1.11
N LEU A 52 5.09 -4.17 0.02
CA LEU A 52 5.88 -2.96 0.29
C LEU A 52 7.08 -2.81 -0.65
N THR A 53 7.61 -3.91 -1.18
CA THR A 53 8.67 -3.85 -2.20
C THR A 53 8.20 -3.27 -3.53
N ARG A 54 6.88 -3.25 -3.77
CA ARG A 54 6.28 -2.73 -5.02
C ARG A 54 5.92 -1.25 -4.95
N ILE A 55 6.00 -0.64 -3.79
CA ILE A 55 5.73 0.79 -3.60
C ILE A 55 7.02 1.56 -3.36
N ASN A 56 7.08 2.79 -3.89
CA ASN A 56 8.22 3.66 -3.69
C ASN A 56 8.14 4.36 -2.33
N ILE A 57 9.18 4.20 -1.52
CA ILE A 57 9.35 4.93 -0.28
C ILE A 57 10.40 6.00 -0.55
N VAL A 58 9.99 7.27 -0.56
CA VAL A 58 10.85 8.40 -0.85
C VAL A 58 11.24 9.08 0.46
N PRO A 59 12.53 9.07 0.84
CA PRO A 59 12.99 9.80 2.01
C PRO A 59 12.90 11.31 1.75
N VAL A 60 12.43 12.05 2.74
CA VAL A 60 12.31 13.51 2.68
C VAL A 60 12.98 14.12 3.92
N SER A 61 13.62 15.28 3.75
CA SER A 61 14.26 16.01 4.84
C SER A 61 13.31 16.99 5.54
N GLU A 62 12.30 17.45 4.81
CA GLU A 62 11.32 18.40 5.31
C GLU A 62 10.01 17.70 5.71
N MET A 63 9.39 18.15 6.79
CA MET A 63 8.11 17.56 7.23
C MET A 63 6.94 17.88 6.29
N LYS A 64 7.01 18.95 5.54
CA LYS A 64 6.01 19.39 4.57
C LYS A 64 6.71 19.86 3.30
N GLY A 65 6.12 19.54 2.16
CA GLY A 65 6.66 19.97 0.89
C GLY A 65 5.73 19.64 -0.27
N GLU A 66 6.22 19.84 -1.48
CA GLU A 66 5.48 19.56 -2.71
C GLU A 66 6.14 18.42 -3.46
N LYS A 67 5.30 17.53 -3.98
CA LYS A 67 5.68 16.50 -4.94
C LYS A 67 5.45 17.06 -6.33
N ILE A 68 6.51 17.34 -7.06
CA ILE A 68 6.42 17.81 -8.45
C ILE A 68 6.47 16.59 -9.35
N GLY A 69 5.34 16.28 -10.00
CA GLY A 69 5.25 15.24 -11.02
C GLY A 69 5.27 15.89 -12.42
N ILE A 70 6.07 15.33 -13.33
CA ILE A 70 6.03 15.69 -14.73
C ILE A 70 5.13 14.67 -15.44
N GLY A 71 3.91 15.09 -15.79
CA GLY A 71 2.98 14.29 -16.59
C GLY A 71 3.01 14.71 -18.05
N VAL A 72 2.63 13.81 -18.94
CA VAL A 72 2.45 14.10 -20.37
C VAL A 72 0.98 14.46 -20.60
N THR A 73 0.73 15.61 -21.25
CA THR A 73 -0.63 16.15 -21.45
C THR A 73 -1.31 15.68 -22.73
N GLY A 74 -0.63 14.93 -23.60
CA GLY A 74 -1.15 14.46 -24.87
C GLY A 74 -0.18 14.63 -26.04
N PRO A 75 -0.65 14.48 -27.29
CA PRO A 75 0.21 14.54 -28.45
C PRO A 75 0.78 15.94 -28.67
N ILE A 76 2.07 15.99 -28.91
CA ILE A 76 2.82 17.21 -29.24
C ILE A 76 3.18 17.28 -30.74
N ALA A 77 2.96 16.20 -31.47
CA ALA A 77 3.23 16.16 -32.91
C ALA A 77 2.28 17.09 -33.68
N SER A 78 2.82 17.90 -34.55
CA SER A 78 2.06 18.80 -35.42
C SER A 78 2.79 19.02 -36.71
N THR A 79 2.06 19.34 -37.78
CA THR A 79 2.61 19.78 -39.06
C THR A 79 2.27 21.26 -39.26
N THR A 80 3.24 22.07 -39.67
CA THR A 80 3.04 23.47 -39.96
C THR A 80 3.71 23.77 -41.30
N ASP A 81 2.95 24.29 -42.28
CA ASP A 81 3.50 24.81 -43.50
C ASP A 81 4.09 26.20 -43.25
N THR A 82 5.40 26.30 -43.31
CA THR A 82 6.14 27.54 -43.05
C THR A 82 6.42 28.31 -44.36
N ALA A 83 6.06 27.77 -45.53
CA ALA A 83 6.31 28.41 -46.82
C ALA A 83 5.51 29.73 -47.00
N GLY A 84 4.36 29.85 -46.30
CA GLY A 84 3.52 31.05 -46.28
C GLY A 84 3.86 32.06 -45.18
N GLY A 85 5.00 31.92 -44.48
CA GLY A 85 5.38 32.81 -43.37
C GLY A 85 4.74 32.49 -42.00
N THR A 86 4.07 31.34 -41.88
CA THR A 86 3.49 30.89 -40.62
C THR A 86 4.57 30.33 -39.71
N GLU A 87 4.68 30.84 -38.49
CA GLU A 87 5.63 30.34 -37.51
C GLU A 87 5.09 29.10 -36.73
N ARG A 88 6.01 28.18 -36.36
CA ARG A 88 5.66 27.04 -35.50
C ARG A 88 5.27 27.52 -34.12
N GLN A 89 4.16 26.99 -33.58
CA GLN A 89 3.69 27.27 -32.25
C GLN A 89 4.08 26.10 -31.34
N PRO A 90 5.16 26.18 -30.54
CA PRO A 90 5.52 25.14 -29.59
C PRO A 90 4.47 25.06 -28.48
N LYS A 91 4.11 23.83 -28.11
CA LYS A 91 3.20 23.55 -26.95
C LYS A 91 3.98 23.02 -25.77
N ASP A 92 3.66 23.49 -24.58
CA ASP A 92 4.17 22.89 -23.37
C ASP A 92 3.50 21.51 -23.19
N PHE A 93 4.32 20.48 -23.14
CA PHE A 93 3.88 19.09 -22.92
C PHE A 93 3.87 18.69 -21.44
N SER A 94 4.46 19.51 -20.59
CA SER A 94 4.60 19.23 -19.17
C SER A 94 3.36 19.71 -18.39
N LYS A 95 2.68 18.78 -17.75
CA LYS A 95 1.70 19.11 -16.71
C LYS A 95 2.40 19.00 -15.37
N LEU A 96 2.73 20.13 -14.78
CA LEU A 96 3.20 20.19 -13.41
C LEU A 96 2.01 19.94 -12.49
N ALA A 97 1.93 18.72 -11.95
CA ALA A 97 1.01 18.44 -10.85
C ALA A 97 1.77 18.66 -9.55
N SER A 98 1.43 19.72 -8.83
CA SER A 98 1.95 19.97 -7.49
C SER A 98 1.01 19.36 -6.47
N ASN A 99 1.39 18.24 -5.90
CA ASN A 99 0.69 17.61 -4.78
C ASN A 99 1.51 17.83 -3.50
N LYS A 100 0.84 18.30 -2.46
CA LYS A 100 1.49 18.52 -1.16
C LYS A 100 1.66 17.19 -0.42
N TYR A 101 2.75 17.08 0.34
CA TYR A 101 2.91 16.02 1.32
C TYR A 101 3.11 16.63 2.72
N GLU A 102 2.65 15.91 3.72
CA GLU A 102 2.84 16.21 5.13
C GLU A 102 3.21 14.90 5.85
N CYS A 103 4.33 14.94 6.56
CA CYS A 103 4.82 13.82 7.35
C CYS A 103 4.36 13.97 8.79
N ASP A 104 3.72 12.92 9.31
CA ASP A 104 3.24 12.85 10.68
C ASP A 104 3.94 11.74 11.45
N GLN A 105 4.18 11.97 12.73
CA GLN A 105 4.74 10.96 13.61
C GLN A 105 3.68 9.91 13.98
N VAL A 106 4.00 8.64 13.79
CA VAL A 106 3.19 7.49 14.25
C VAL A 106 3.96 6.72 15.31
N ASN A 107 3.33 6.42 16.43
CA ASN A 107 3.92 5.67 17.53
C ASN A 107 3.56 4.18 17.41
N PHE A 108 4.54 3.31 17.57
CA PHE A 108 4.38 1.86 17.58
C PHE A 108 4.72 1.33 18.96
N ASP A 109 3.81 1.50 19.91
CA ASP A 109 4.01 1.12 21.30
C ASP A 109 3.67 -0.35 21.51
N PHE A 110 4.58 -1.10 22.13
CA PHE A 110 4.38 -2.49 22.47
C PHE A 110 5.03 -2.82 23.82
N TYR A 111 4.55 -3.88 24.45
CA TYR A 111 5.19 -4.47 25.61
C TYR A 111 5.33 -5.98 25.46
N ILE A 112 6.33 -6.54 26.08
CA ILE A 112 6.56 -7.99 26.11
C ILE A 112 6.51 -8.46 27.55
N ARG A 113 5.67 -9.45 27.83
CA ARG A 113 5.57 -10.04 29.17
C ARG A 113 6.86 -10.80 29.51
N TYR A 114 7.33 -10.70 30.73
CA TYR A 114 8.51 -11.43 31.21
C TYR A 114 8.45 -12.93 30.96
N LYS A 115 7.27 -13.56 31.10
CA LYS A 115 7.07 -14.97 30.80
C LYS A 115 7.36 -15.28 29.32
N THR A 116 6.96 -14.43 28.41
CA THR A 116 7.23 -14.57 26.98
C THR A 116 8.72 -14.39 26.68
N LEU A 117 9.37 -13.41 27.31
CA LEU A 117 10.82 -13.21 27.22
C LEU A 117 11.60 -14.45 27.71
N ASP A 118 11.18 -15.04 28.83
CA ASP A 118 11.82 -16.26 29.39
C ASP A 118 11.69 -17.47 28.45
N LEU A 119 10.60 -17.57 27.69
CA LEU A 119 10.42 -18.61 26.67
C LEU A 119 11.34 -18.38 25.46
N TRP A 120 11.40 -17.15 24.99
CA TRP A 120 12.19 -16.81 23.79
C TRP A 120 13.70 -16.79 24.06
N ALA A 121 14.14 -16.45 25.27
CA ALA A 121 15.54 -16.45 25.68
C ALA A 121 16.23 -17.81 25.59
N ARG A 122 15.48 -18.91 25.42
CA ARG A 122 16.04 -20.25 25.16
C ARG A 122 16.70 -20.37 23.79
N TYR A 123 16.29 -19.52 22.82
CA TYR A 123 16.85 -19.53 21.47
C TYR A 123 18.11 -18.67 21.41
N GLN A 124 19.11 -19.13 20.65
CA GLN A 124 20.35 -18.38 20.45
C GLN A 124 20.11 -17.05 19.70
N ASP A 125 19.13 -17.03 18.79
CA ASP A 125 18.73 -15.92 17.97
C ASP A 125 17.63 -15.03 18.60
N PHE A 126 17.56 -15.01 19.94
CA PHE A 126 16.55 -14.30 20.74
C PHE A 126 16.32 -12.84 20.27
N GLN A 127 17.40 -12.05 20.13
CA GLN A 127 17.32 -10.65 19.75
C GLN A 127 16.77 -10.48 18.33
N LEU A 128 17.21 -11.35 17.41
CA LEU A 128 16.77 -11.34 16.01
C LEU A 128 15.27 -11.68 15.90
N ARG A 129 14.79 -12.65 16.68
CA ARG A 129 13.37 -13.02 16.71
C ARG A 129 12.48 -11.89 17.19
N ILE A 130 12.85 -11.19 18.26
CA ILE A 130 12.12 -10.03 18.76
C ILE A 130 12.08 -8.94 17.67
N ARG A 131 13.24 -8.57 17.14
CA ARG A 131 13.33 -7.55 16.09
C ARG A 131 12.43 -7.89 14.90
N ASN A 132 12.54 -9.10 14.36
CA ASN A 132 11.77 -9.51 13.18
C ASN A 132 10.26 -9.54 13.45
N ALA A 133 9.82 -9.93 14.65
CA ALA A 133 8.41 -9.90 15.03
C ALA A 133 7.87 -8.46 15.09
N ILE A 134 8.65 -7.52 15.62
CA ILE A 134 8.30 -6.09 15.68
C ILE A 134 8.21 -5.51 14.27
N ILE A 135 9.24 -5.71 13.45
CA ILE A 135 9.29 -5.20 12.07
C ILE A 135 8.12 -5.74 11.26
N LYS A 136 7.84 -7.04 11.35
CA LYS A 136 6.69 -7.64 10.66
C LYS A 136 5.37 -7.00 11.08
N ARG A 137 5.18 -6.72 12.38
CA ARG A 137 3.95 -6.08 12.85
C ARG A 137 3.87 -4.64 12.39
N GLN A 138 4.94 -3.86 12.46
CA GLN A 138 5.00 -2.50 11.96
C GLN A 138 4.68 -2.43 10.46
N SER A 139 5.21 -3.33 9.65
CA SER A 139 4.93 -3.42 8.21
C SER A 139 3.44 -3.68 7.93
N LEU A 140 2.81 -4.57 8.71
CA LEU A 140 1.38 -4.85 8.59
C LEU A 140 0.52 -3.66 9.02
N ASP A 141 0.90 -2.95 10.07
CA ASP A 141 0.19 -1.75 10.54
C ASP A 141 0.34 -0.60 9.53
N PHE A 142 1.52 -0.48 8.90
CA PHE A 142 1.76 0.49 7.83
C PHE A 142 0.84 0.25 6.62
N ILE A 143 0.73 -1.00 6.18
CA ILE A 143 -0.19 -1.40 5.10
C ILE A 143 -1.64 -1.13 5.51
N MET A 144 -2.02 -1.51 6.72
CA MET A 144 -3.37 -1.33 7.23
C MET A 144 -3.77 0.14 7.27
N ALA A 145 -2.94 1.01 7.83
CA ALA A 145 -3.17 2.45 7.84
C ALA A 145 -3.16 3.06 6.43
N GLY A 146 -2.27 2.55 5.54
CA GLY A 146 -2.19 2.98 4.15
C GLY A 146 -3.48 2.75 3.35
N PHE A 147 -4.13 1.61 3.51
CA PHE A 147 -5.38 1.32 2.82
C PHE A 147 -6.62 1.86 3.53
N ASN A 148 -6.68 1.78 4.86
CA ASN A 148 -7.89 2.06 5.62
C ASN A 148 -7.91 3.46 6.25
N GLY A 149 -6.79 4.18 6.28
CA GLY A 149 -6.69 5.50 6.89
C GLY A 149 -7.63 6.51 6.23
N VAL A 150 -8.44 7.18 7.04
CA VAL A 150 -9.40 8.20 6.59
C VAL A 150 -8.98 9.59 7.03
N LYS A 151 -8.51 9.70 8.27
CA LYS A 151 -8.13 10.98 8.88
C LYS A 151 -6.98 10.78 9.86
N ARG A 152 -6.38 11.87 10.28
CA ARG A 152 -5.47 11.92 11.42
C ARG A 152 -6.20 12.47 12.63
N ALA A 153 -6.30 11.70 13.70
CA ALA A 153 -6.77 12.15 15.00
C ALA A 153 -5.59 12.58 15.88
N GLU A 154 -5.80 13.53 16.81
CA GLU A 154 -4.79 13.86 17.82
C GLU A 154 -4.48 12.66 18.72
N THR A 155 -5.52 11.90 19.07
CA THR A 155 -5.40 10.64 19.80
C THR A 155 -6.22 9.60 19.07
N SER A 156 -5.57 8.50 18.66
CA SER A 156 -6.24 7.41 17.96
C SER A 156 -6.97 6.48 18.94
N ASP A 157 -8.13 5.99 18.53
CA ASP A 157 -8.92 5.02 19.29
C ASP A 157 -9.03 3.69 18.52
N ARG A 158 -8.27 2.69 18.95
CA ARG A 158 -8.24 1.36 18.34
C ARG A 158 -9.53 0.56 18.52
N ASN A 159 -10.38 0.91 19.51
CA ASN A 159 -11.64 0.20 19.73
C ASN A 159 -12.68 0.63 18.68
N SER A 160 -12.77 1.92 18.42
CA SER A 160 -13.66 2.47 17.41
C SER A 160 -13.10 2.36 15.99
N ASN A 161 -11.76 2.31 15.85
CA ASN A 161 -11.05 2.27 14.56
C ASN A 161 -10.06 1.08 14.50
N PRO A 162 -10.56 -0.18 14.48
CA PRO A 162 -9.71 -1.37 14.55
C PRO A 162 -8.81 -1.58 13.33
N MET A 163 -9.12 -0.92 12.20
CA MET A 163 -8.31 -0.93 10.98
C MET A 163 -7.42 0.31 10.84
N LEU A 164 -7.13 1.02 11.95
CA LEU A 164 -6.28 2.22 11.99
C LEU A 164 -6.79 3.38 11.11
N GLN A 165 -8.12 3.53 11.00
CA GLN A 165 -8.76 4.52 10.15
C GLN A 165 -8.47 5.97 10.58
N ASP A 166 -8.06 6.19 11.82
CA ASP A 166 -7.83 7.48 12.45
C ASP A 166 -6.34 7.81 12.72
N VAL A 167 -5.43 6.94 12.27
CA VAL A 167 -3.98 7.11 12.51
C VAL A 167 -3.32 8.01 11.46
N ALA A 168 -3.72 7.90 10.21
CA ALA A 168 -3.19 8.70 9.11
C ALA A 168 -4.20 8.80 7.96
N VAL A 169 -3.99 9.77 7.06
CA VAL A 169 -4.70 9.80 5.78
C VAL A 169 -4.05 8.80 4.84
N GLY A 170 -4.74 7.69 4.58
CA GLY A 170 -4.23 6.59 3.77
C GLY A 170 -4.26 6.86 2.26
N TRP A 171 -3.72 5.92 1.49
CA TRP A 171 -3.57 6.03 0.02
C TRP A 171 -4.91 6.19 -0.70
N LEU A 172 -5.91 5.38 -0.35
CA LEU A 172 -7.23 5.46 -0.99
C LEU A 172 -7.95 6.76 -0.65
N GLN A 173 -7.80 7.26 0.58
CA GLN A 173 -8.40 8.52 0.97
C GLN A 173 -7.74 9.71 0.27
N LYS A 174 -6.42 9.65 0.03
CA LYS A 174 -5.73 10.66 -0.79
C LYS A 174 -6.26 10.68 -2.22
N TYR A 175 -6.48 9.52 -2.84
CA TYR A 175 -7.10 9.48 -4.18
C TYR A 175 -8.50 10.11 -4.20
N ARG A 176 -9.32 9.84 -3.18
CA ARG A 176 -10.66 10.47 -3.07
C ARG A 176 -10.59 11.98 -2.94
N ASN A 177 -9.57 12.50 -2.25
CA ASN A 177 -9.39 13.92 -2.02
C ASN A 177 -8.72 14.64 -3.20
N GLU A 178 -7.67 14.04 -3.77
CA GLU A 178 -6.76 14.70 -4.72
C GLU A 178 -7.07 14.35 -6.19
N ALA A 179 -7.69 13.18 -6.45
CA ALA A 179 -8.01 12.72 -7.80
C ALA A 179 -9.39 12.00 -7.86
N PRO A 180 -10.50 12.69 -7.51
CA PRO A 180 -11.81 12.06 -7.45
C PRO A 180 -12.28 11.50 -8.80
N ALA A 181 -11.84 12.07 -9.92
CA ALA A 181 -12.13 11.57 -11.26
C ALA A 181 -11.55 10.16 -11.54
N ARG A 182 -10.59 9.71 -10.75
CA ARG A 182 -9.99 8.36 -10.82
C ARG A 182 -10.59 7.38 -9.81
N VAL A 183 -11.68 7.75 -9.16
CA VAL A 183 -12.35 6.94 -8.13
C VAL A 183 -13.73 6.55 -8.61
N MET A 184 -13.91 5.28 -8.90
CA MET A 184 -15.22 4.71 -9.19
C MET A 184 -15.93 4.40 -7.85
N SER A 185 -16.87 5.22 -7.44
CA SER A 185 -17.64 5.06 -6.19
C SER A 185 -19.13 4.81 -6.41
N LYS A 186 -19.59 5.00 -7.64
CA LYS A 186 -21.00 4.89 -8.03
C LYS A 186 -21.12 4.42 -9.47
N VAL A 187 -22.27 3.90 -9.83
CA VAL A 187 -22.59 3.53 -11.20
C VAL A 187 -23.35 4.68 -11.87
N THR A 188 -22.94 5.03 -13.08
CA THR A 188 -23.60 6.05 -13.91
C THR A 188 -24.08 5.43 -15.22
N ASP A 189 -25.18 5.95 -15.78
CA ASP A 189 -25.63 5.62 -17.13
C ASP A 189 -24.82 6.36 -18.21
N GLU A 190 -25.14 6.09 -19.48
CA GLU A 190 -24.46 6.71 -20.63
C GLU A 190 -24.63 8.25 -20.66
N GLU A 191 -25.69 8.78 -20.03
CA GLU A 191 -25.96 10.20 -19.88
C GLU A 191 -25.27 10.80 -18.63
N GLY A 192 -24.50 10.02 -17.87
CA GLY A 192 -23.75 10.47 -16.69
C GLY A 192 -24.60 10.61 -15.42
N ARG A 193 -25.85 10.13 -15.41
CA ARG A 193 -26.69 10.15 -14.20
C ARG A 193 -26.37 8.99 -13.29
N THR A 194 -26.25 9.24 -11.99
CA THR A 194 -26.01 8.19 -10.99
C THR A 194 -27.21 7.25 -10.90
N THR A 195 -26.99 5.98 -11.23
CA THR A 195 -28.02 4.93 -11.16
C THR A 195 -27.90 4.12 -9.86
N SER A 196 -26.71 4.06 -9.25
CA SER A 196 -26.48 3.40 -7.97
C SER A 196 -25.36 4.07 -7.19
N GLU A 197 -25.57 4.31 -5.90
CA GLU A 197 -24.54 4.80 -4.97
C GLU A 197 -23.62 3.68 -4.47
N VAL A 198 -23.90 2.44 -4.80
CA VAL A 198 -23.11 1.26 -4.43
C VAL A 198 -22.90 0.37 -5.65
N ILE A 199 -21.65 0.08 -5.96
CA ILE A 199 -21.29 -0.84 -7.05
C ILE A 199 -21.48 -2.28 -6.57
N ARG A 200 -22.34 -3.04 -7.22
CA ARG A 200 -22.61 -4.45 -6.92
C ARG A 200 -22.01 -5.35 -7.98
N VAL A 201 -21.23 -6.33 -7.56
CA VAL A 201 -20.60 -7.30 -8.44
C VAL A 201 -21.17 -8.68 -8.18
N GLY A 202 -21.62 -9.36 -9.23
CA GLY A 202 -22.19 -10.70 -9.19
C GLY A 202 -23.51 -10.80 -9.95
N LYS A 203 -24.20 -11.94 -9.81
CA LYS A 203 -25.44 -12.20 -10.52
C LYS A 203 -26.52 -11.17 -10.19
N GLY A 204 -26.97 -10.42 -11.18
CA GLY A 204 -27.96 -9.35 -11.02
C GLY A 204 -27.42 -8.06 -10.41
N GLY A 205 -26.11 -7.93 -10.28
CA GLY A 205 -25.43 -6.68 -9.92
C GLY A 205 -25.11 -5.83 -11.15
N ASP A 206 -24.45 -4.70 -10.90
CA ASP A 206 -24.04 -3.74 -11.94
C ASP A 206 -22.95 -4.33 -12.86
N TYR A 207 -22.10 -5.20 -12.30
CA TYR A 207 -21.10 -5.98 -13.03
C TYR A 207 -21.30 -7.45 -12.76
N ALA A 208 -21.30 -8.26 -13.83
CA ALA A 208 -21.45 -9.71 -13.71
C ALA A 208 -20.29 -10.39 -12.99
N SER A 209 -19.08 -9.82 -13.06
CA SER A 209 -17.87 -10.35 -12.46
C SER A 209 -16.90 -9.24 -12.07
N LEU A 210 -15.90 -9.57 -11.22
CA LEU A 210 -14.78 -8.70 -10.92
C LEU A 210 -13.93 -8.37 -12.15
N ASP A 211 -13.86 -9.28 -13.12
CA ASP A 211 -13.15 -9.04 -14.36
C ASP A 211 -13.78 -7.89 -15.17
N ALA A 212 -15.12 -7.88 -15.26
CA ALA A 212 -15.85 -6.83 -15.95
C ALA A 212 -15.65 -5.47 -15.25
N LEU A 213 -15.72 -5.43 -13.92
CA LEU A 213 -15.45 -4.21 -13.14
C LEU A 213 -14.04 -3.68 -13.39
N VAL A 214 -13.02 -4.54 -13.37
CA VAL A 214 -11.63 -4.12 -13.56
C VAL A 214 -11.37 -3.66 -14.99
N MET A 215 -11.94 -4.32 -15.99
CA MET A 215 -11.85 -3.89 -17.39
C MET A 215 -12.49 -2.51 -17.59
N ASP A 216 -13.67 -2.29 -17.03
CA ASP A 216 -14.35 -1.00 -17.11
C ASP A 216 -13.55 0.11 -16.39
N ALA A 217 -13.04 -0.17 -15.19
CA ALA A 217 -12.17 0.75 -14.46
C ALA A 217 -10.89 1.09 -15.24
N THR A 218 -10.26 0.11 -15.89
CA THR A 218 -9.05 0.33 -16.69
C THR A 218 -9.35 1.24 -17.88
N ASN A 219 -10.46 0.99 -18.58
CA ASN A 219 -10.82 1.75 -19.78
C ASN A 219 -11.28 3.18 -19.48
N ASN A 220 -11.95 3.40 -18.34
CA ASN A 220 -12.58 4.68 -18.05
C ASN A 220 -11.80 5.57 -17.07
N LEU A 221 -10.95 4.99 -16.22
CA LEU A 221 -10.24 5.75 -15.16
C LEU A 221 -8.76 5.96 -15.46
N ILE A 222 -8.19 5.21 -16.42
CA ILE A 222 -6.78 5.30 -16.81
C ILE A 222 -6.69 5.97 -18.18
N GLU A 223 -5.77 6.92 -18.32
CA GLU A 223 -5.52 7.57 -19.60
C GLU A 223 -5.11 6.54 -20.68
N PRO A 224 -5.56 6.71 -21.95
CA PRO A 224 -5.41 5.70 -23.00
C PRO A 224 -3.99 5.20 -23.22
N TRP A 225 -2.99 6.05 -23.04
CA TRP A 225 -1.57 5.68 -23.23
C TRP A 225 -0.97 4.85 -22.09
N TYR A 226 -1.68 4.70 -20.96
CA TYR A 226 -1.28 3.83 -19.83
C TYR A 226 -2.13 2.56 -19.72
N GLN A 227 -3.21 2.41 -20.50
CA GLN A 227 -4.12 1.26 -20.41
C GLN A 227 -3.44 -0.06 -20.79
N GLU A 228 -2.48 0.00 -21.71
CA GLU A 228 -1.72 -1.16 -22.19
C GLU A 228 -0.34 -1.29 -21.51
N ASP A 229 -0.11 -0.59 -20.40
CA ASP A 229 1.15 -0.66 -19.67
C ASP A 229 1.31 -2.07 -19.05
N PRO A 230 2.42 -2.79 -19.37
CA PRO A 230 2.65 -4.14 -18.86
C PRO A 230 2.84 -4.21 -17.35
N ASP A 231 3.17 -3.08 -16.71
CA ASP A 231 3.37 -2.98 -15.26
C ASP A 231 2.07 -2.73 -14.48
N LEU A 232 0.93 -2.58 -15.17
CA LEU A 232 -0.36 -2.47 -14.52
C LEU A 232 -0.70 -3.73 -13.72
N VAL A 233 -1.13 -3.53 -12.49
CA VAL A 233 -1.56 -4.61 -11.59
C VAL A 233 -2.87 -4.24 -10.89
N VAL A 234 -3.64 -5.25 -10.53
CA VAL A 234 -4.82 -5.08 -9.67
C VAL A 234 -4.45 -5.39 -8.23
N ILE A 235 -4.52 -4.39 -7.36
CA ILE A 235 -4.35 -4.61 -5.92
C ILE A 235 -5.70 -5.01 -5.33
N VAL A 236 -5.75 -6.17 -4.68
CA VAL A 236 -7.00 -6.77 -4.22
C VAL A 236 -6.85 -7.41 -2.84
N GLY A 237 -7.89 -7.27 -2.02
CA GLY A 237 -8.00 -7.99 -0.76
C GLY A 237 -8.16 -9.51 -0.98
N ARG A 238 -7.71 -10.28 0.00
CA ARG A 238 -7.75 -11.76 -0.06
C ARG A 238 -9.14 -12.32 -0.33
N GLN A 239 -10.17 -11.72 0.29
CA GLN A 239 -11.54 -12.22 0.20
C GLN A 239 -12.09 -12.12 -1.23
N LEU A 240 -11.95 -10.97 -1.88
CA LEU A 240 -12.42 -10.77 -3.25
C LEU A 240 -11.76 -11.75 -4.25
N LEU A 241 -10.47 -12.01 -4.07
CA LEU A 241 -9.79 -12.99 -4.90
C LEU A 241 -10.25 -14.42 -4.62
N ALA A 242 -10.51 -14.76 -3.35
CA ALA A 242 -11.08 -16.05 -2.98
C ALA A 242 -12.48 -16.22 -3.55
N ASP A 243 -13.33 -15.21 -3.44
CA ASP A 243 -14.72 -15.25 -3.95
C ASP A 243 -14.76 -15.43 -5.49
N LYS A 244 -13.78 -14.86 -6.20
CA LYS A 244 -13.66 -15.07 -7.65
C LYS A 244 -13.37 -16.52 -8.01
N TYR A 245 -12.44 -17.18 -7.31
CA TYR A 245 -11.98 -18.52 -7.66
C TYR A 245 -12.76 -19.64 -6.97
N PHE A 246 -13.44 -19.36 -5.85
CA PHE A 246 -14.17 -20.37 -5.10
C PHE A 246 -15.21 -21.13 -5.93
N PRO A 247 -16.02 -20.52 -6.82
CA PRO A 247 -16.96 -21.24 -7.66
C PRO A 247 -16.28 -22.24 -8.62
N ILE A 248 -15.05 -21.94 -9.05
CA ILE A 248 -14.28 -22.82 -9.93
C ILE A 248 -13.78 -24.05 -9.14
N VAL A 249 -13.26 -23.83 -7.93
CA VAL A 249 -12.73 -24.90 -7.07
C VAL A 249 -13.84 -25.79 -6.51
N ASN A 250 -15.02 -25.22 -6.23
CA ASN A 250 -16.12 -25.94 -5.61
C ASN A 250 -17.02 -26.71 -6.59
N LYS A 251 -16.71 -26.67 -7.89
CA LYS A 251 -17.45 -27.43 -8.91
C LYS A 251 -16.82 -28.81 -9.05
N GLU A 252 -17.64 -29.87 -9.05
CA GLU A 252 -17.19 -31.22 -9.48
C GLU A 252 -16.79 -31.16 -10.96
N GLN A 253 -15.56 -31.52 -11.25
CA GLN A 253 -14.96 -31.40 -12.60
C GLN A 253 -14.25 -32.66 -12.99
N ASP A 254 -14.22 -32.95 -14.30
CA ASP A 254 -13.39 -33.98 -14.88
C ASP A 254 -11.90 -33.58 -14.81
N ASN A 255 -10.98 -34.56 -14.89
CA ASN A 255 -9.54 -34.35 -14.74
C ASN A 255 -8.97 -33.27 -15.67
N SER A 256 -9.49 -33.15 -16.89
CA SER A 256 -9.09 -32.11 -17.84
C SER A 256 -9.55 -30.69 -17.43
N GLU A 257 -10.75 -30.58 -16.87
CA GLU A 257 -11.28 -29.32 -16.35
C GLU A 257 -10.54 -28.89 -15.08
N MET A 258 -10.14 -29.82 -14.21
CA MET A 258 -9.32 -29.57 -13.03
C MET A 258 -7.97 -28.98 -13.42
N LEU A 259 -7.28 -29.50 -14.42
CA LEU A 259 -6.02 -28.94 -14.92
C LEU A 259 -6.20 -27.51 -15.44
N ALA A 260 -7.27 -27.23 -16.17
CA ALA A 260 -7.58 -25.88 -16.66
C ALA A 260 -7.89 -24.93 -15.51
N ALA A 261 -8.64 -25.39 -14.50
CA ALA A 261 -8.93 -24.62 -13.30
C ALA A 261 -7.65 -24.27 -12.51
N ASP A 262 -6.74 -25.23 -12.34
CA ASP A 262 -5.46 -25.01 -11.67
C ASP A 262 -4.60 -23.97 -12.40
N VAL A 263 -4.56 -24.00 -13.74
CA VAL A 263 -3.87 -22.99 -14.54
C VAL A 263 -4.48 -21.59 -14.32
N ILE A 264 -5.80 -21.47 -14.37
CA ILE A 264 -6.51 -20.20 -14.18
C ILE A 264 -6.22 -19.63 -12.78
N ILE A 265 -6.28 -20.47 -11.75
CA ILE A 265 -6.04 -20.07 -10.36
C ILE A 265 -4.57 -19.69 -10.14
N SER A 266 -3.64 -20.41 -10.78
CA SER A 266 -2.21 -20.13 -10.65
C SER A 266 -1.81 -18.78 -11.24
N GLN A 267 -2.46 -18.32 -12.29
CA GLN A 267 -2.20 -17.05 -12.96
C GLN A 267 -2.61 -15.84 -12.12
N LYS A 268 -3.56 -15.97 -11.20
CA LYS A 268 -4.05 -14.89 -10.31
C LYS A 268 -4.32 -13.59 -11.06
N ARG A 269 -5.13 -13.63 -12.11
CA ARG A 269 -5.48 -12.46 -12.93
C ARG A 269 -6.92 -12.00 -12.67
N ILE A 270 -7.14 -10.69 -12.76
CA ILE A 270 -8.47 -10.07 -12.74
C ILE A 270 -8.50 -9.03 -13.86
N GLY A 271 -9.53 -9.06 -14.71
CA GLY A 271 -9.65 -8.13 -15.83
C GLY A 271 -8.44 -8.14 -16.76
N ASN A 272 -7.86 -9.32 -17.00
CA ASN A 272 -6.62 -9.52 -17.75
C ASN A 272 -5.33 -8.94 -17.10
N LEU A 273 -5.39 -8.34 -15.92
CA LEU A 273 -4.24 -7.80 -15.20
C LEU A 273 -3.79 -8.74 -14.07
N PRO A 274 -2.48 -8.78 -13.77
CA PRO A 274 -1.97 -9.54 -12.63
C PRO A 274 -2.55 -9.04 -11.31
N ALA A 275 -3.00 -9.95 -10.44
CA ALA A 275 -3.57 -9.59 -9.14
C ALA A 275 -2.51 -9.67 -8.02
N VAL A 276 -2.31 -8.57 -7.33
CA VAL A 276 -1.45 -8.45 -6.15
C VAL A 276 -2.32 -8.50 -4.89
N ARG A 277 -2.10 -9.51 -4.06
CA ARG A 277 -2.82 -9.64 -2.79
C ARG A 277 -2.16 -8.83 -1.70
N VAL A 278 -2.98 -8.15 -0.94
CA VAL A 278 -2.54 -7.36 0.21
C VAL A 278 -3.26 -7.86 1.46
N PRO A 279 -2.58 -7.97 2.62
CA PRO A 279 -3.23 -8.26 3.89
C PRO A 279 -4.10 -7.06 4.30
N TYR A 280 -5.28 -7.36 4.91
CA TYR A 280 -6.34 -6.44 5.38
C TYR A 280 -7.24 -5.81 4.31
#